data_b5beb477b1131a85b7b19f6e83a96d97
#
_entry.id   b5beb477b1131a85b7b19f6e83a96d97
#
_cell.length_a   1.000
_cell.length_b   1.000
_cell.length_c   1.000
_cell.angle_alpha   90.00
_cell.angle_beta   90.00
_cell.angle_gamma   90.00
#
_symmetry.space_group_name_H-M   'P 1'
#
loop_
_entity.id
_entity.type
_entity.pdbx_description
1 polymer ?
#
loop_
_entity_poly.entity_id
_entity_poly.type
_entity_poly.pdbx_seq_one_letter_code
_entity_poly.pdbx_strand_id
1 'polypeptide(L)'
;MKKILITAGPTNEYIDEVMKITNMSTGRLGVELTKNYLKNGDLVTLIATRSVIRGGLFERYGLSSNPNLKIVPIETTDDMYKALEEEKGSYDLVIHSSAVGDYKPEFSFTMEAMAEELVKLISEGKVSYEDILNTLTNPNCKVNDDTKISSYEPNLTVKLTLTTKLISNLR
;
A
#
# COMPACT_ATOMS: atom_id res chain seq x y z
N MET A 1 -23.17 23.41 2.14
CA MET A 1 -22.69 22.19 1.42
C MET A 1 -21.20 22.37 1.22
N LYS A 2 -20.41 21.55 1.88
CA LYS A 2 -18.93 21.56 1.79
C LYS A 2 -18.46 20.41 0.90
N LYS A 3 -17.26 20.55 0.35
CA LYS A 3 -16.55 19.47 -0.37
C LYS A 3 -15.52 18.85 0.57
N ILE A 4 -15.66 17.57 0.89
CA ILE A 4 -14.85 16.88 1.87
C ILE A 4 -14.10 15.73 1.16
N LEU A 5 -12.78 15.67 1.33
CA LEU A 5 -11.96 14.52 0.93
C LEU A 5 -11.67 13.66 2.15
N ILE A 6 -11.94 12.37 2.07
CA ILE A 6 -11.65 11.41 3.14
C ILE A 6 -10.86 10.24 2.56
N THR A 7 -9.77 9.86 3.24
CA THR A 7 -9.10 8.60 2.93
C THR A 7 -9.45 7.55 3.98
N ALA A 8 -9.60 6.26 3.59
CA ALA A 8 -9.98 5.21 4.51
C ALA A 8 -9.35 3.85 4.18
N GLY A 9 -9.05 3.09 5.22
CA GLY A 9 -8.53 1.73 5.13
C GLY A 9 -7.02 1.63 5.13
N PRO A 10 -6.49 0.41 5.14
CA PRO A 10 -5.07 0.16 5.00
C PRO A 10 -4.67 0.17 3.54
N THR A 11 -3.44 0.59 3.22
CA THR A 11 -2.84 0.25 1.93
C THR A 11 -2.35 -1.19 1.92
N ASN A 12 -2.28 -1.77 0.74
CA ASN A 12 -1.89 -3.15 0.50
C ASN A 12 -0.63 -3.16 -0.38
N GLU A 13 0.48 -3.63 0.17
CA GLU A 13 1.74 -3.69 -0.57
C GLU A 13 2.01 -5.14 -0.97
N TYR A 14 1.89 -5.44 -2.25
CA TYR A 14 1.93 -6.80 -2.76
C TYR A 14 3.36 -7.36 -2.77
N ILE A 15 3.52 -8.60 -2.29
CA ILE A 15 4.74 -9.41 -2.43
C ILE A 15 4.69 -10.15 -3.76
N ASP A 16 3.52 -10.70 -4.09
CA ASP A 16 3.19 -11.39 -5.33
C ASP A 16 1.69 -11.24 -5.65
N GLU A 17 1.15 -12.00 -6.58
CA GLU A 17 -0.28 -11.97 -6.93
C GLU A 17 -1.22 -12.38 -5.78
N VAL A 18 -0.71 -13.07 -4.75
CA VAL A 18 -1.52 -13.69 -3.69
C VAL A 18 -1.22 -13.10 -2.31
N MET A 19 0.05 -12.79 -2.04
CA MET A 19 0.52 -12.33 -0.74
C MET A 19 0.72 -10.81 -0.73
N LYS A 20 0.42 -10.19 0.41
CA LYS A 20 0.61 -8.76 0.62
C LYS A 20 0.97 -8.43 2.06
N ILE A 21 1.65 -7.33 2.25
CA ILE A 21 1.84 -6.67 3.53
C ILE A 21 0.78 -5.58 3.67
N THR A 22 0.10 -5.53 4.79
CA THR A 22 -0.96 -4.54 5.04
C THR A 22 -1.08 -4.24 6.53
N ASN A 23 -1.58 -3.07 6.87
CA ASN A 23 -1.92 -2.70 8.23
C ASN A 23 -3.25 -3.33 8.67
N MET A 24 -3.44 -3.53 9.98
CA MET A 24 -4.65 -4.14 10.54
C MET A 24 -5.84 -3.16 10.63
N SER A 25 -5.85 -2.11 9.85
CA SER A 25 -6.95 -1.13 9.82
C SER A 25 -8.17 -1.68 9.08
N THR A 26 -9.35 -1.42 9.61
CA THR A 26 -10.63 -1.79 8.98
C THR A 26 -11.23 -0.67 8.14
N GLY A 27 -10.67 0.54 8.18
CA GLY A 27 -11.22 1.72 7.53
C GLY A 27 -12.52 2.26 8.15
N ARG A 28 -12.96 1.69 9.30
CA ARG A 28 -14.23 2.04 9.94
C ARG A 28 -14.39 3.53 10.22
N LEU A 29 -13.34 4.19 10.71
CA LEU A 29 -13.38 5.63 11.01
C LEU A 29 -13.73 6.44 9.76
N GLY A 30 -13.05 6.19 8.63
CA GLY A 30 -13.32 6.90 7.38
C GLY A 30 -14.73 6.67 6.85
N VAL A 31 -15.26 5.44 6.98
CA VAL A 31 -16.65 5.12 6.58
C VAL A 31 -17.67 5.85 7.47
N GLU A 32 -17.46 5.90 8.79
CA GLU A 32 -18.35 6.65 9.72
C GLU A 32 -18.31 8.15 9.45
N LEU A 33 -17.13 8.71 9.20
CA LEU A 33 -16.99 10.13 8.83
C LEU A 33 -17.71 10.41 7.51
N THR A 34 -17.50 9.59 6.49
CA THR A 34 -18.20 9.70 5.19
C THR A 34 -19.71 9.74 5.38
N LYS A 35 -20.26 8.77 6.12
CA LYS A 35 -21.70 8.74 6.44
C LYS A 35 -22.19 10.02 7.10
N ASN A 36 -21.43 10.54 8.07
CA ASN A 36 -21.85 11.71 8.83
C ASN A 36 -21.84 12.99 7.96
N TYR A 37 -20.81 13.21 7.13
CA TYR A 37 -20.79 14.36 6.22
C TYR A 37 -21.89 14.26 5.15
N LEU A 38 -22.14 13.08 4.60
CA LEU A 38 -23.24 12.88 3.66
C LEU A 38 -24.61 13.17 4.28
N LYS A 39 -24.83 12.79 5.56
CA LYS A 39 -26.05 13.14 6.30
C LYS A 39 -26.25 14.65 6.49
N ASN A 40 -25.17 15.42 6.58
CA ASN A 40 -25.20 16.87 6.66
C ASN A 40 -25.44 17.53 5.29
N GLY A 41 -25.58 16.75 4.21
CA GLY A 41 -25.77 17.27 2.85
C GLY A 41 -24.47 17.71 2.18
N ASP A 42 -23.30 17.32 2.70
CA ASP A 42 -22.01 17.65 2.10
C ASP A 42 -21.67 16.73 0.93
N LEU A 43 -20.79 17.19 0.04
CA LEU A 43 -20.21 16.39 -1.04
C LEU A 43 -18.95 15.71 -0.51
N VAL A 44 -18.88 14.40 -0.63
CA VAL A 44 -17.74 13.62 -0.14
C VAL A 44 -17.05 12.88 -1.27
N THR A 45 -15.72 13.02 -1.35
CA THR A 45 -14.86 12.11 -2.10
C THR A 45 -14.18 11.16 -1.12
N LEU A 46 -14.42 9.87 -1.27
CA LEU A 46 -13.82 8.83 -0.45
C LEU A 46 -12.78 8.06 -1.28
N ILE A 47 -11.51 8.21 -0.92
CA ILE A 47 -10.40 7.40 -1.44
C ILE A 47 -10.22 6.23 -0.47
N ALA A 48 -10.47 5.00 -0.90
CA ALA A 48 -10.42 3.85 -0.02
C ALA A 48 -10.06 2.55 -0.75
N THR A 49 -9.51 1.60 0.00
CA THR A 49 -9.24 0.26 -0.54
C THR A 49 -10.55 -0.47 -0.85
N ARG A 50 -10.49 -1.37 -1.84
CA ARG A 50 -11.66 -2.18 -2.24
C ARG A 50 -12.22 -2.99 -1.07
N SER A 51 -11.39 -3.43 -0.12
CA SER A 51 -11.83 -4.14 1.08
C SER A 51 -12.75 -3.28 1.96
N VAL A 52 -12.50 -1.98 2.07
CA VAL A 52 -13.35 -1.02 2.78
C VAL A 52 -14.67 -0.79 2.02
N ILE A 53 -14.58 -0.55 0.71
CA ILE A 53 -15.73 -0.24 -0.15
C ILE A 53 -16.69 -1.44 -0.24
N ARG A 54 -16.18 -2.66 -0.28
CA ARG A 54 -16.96 -3.90 -0.28
C ARG A 54 -17.28 -4.42 1.13
N GLY A 55 -16.82 -3.71 2.17
CA GLY A 55 -17.03 -4.09 3.56
C GLY A 55 -18.50 -3.93 3.98
N GLY A 56 -18.98 -4.84 4.83
CA GLY A 56 -20.37 -4.88 5.27
C GLY A 56 -20.88 -3.59 5.95
N LEU A 57 -19.98 -2.75 6.48
CA LEU A 57 -20.36 -1.46 7.06
C LEU A 57 -20.73 -0.46 5.97
N PHE A 58 -19.98 -0.43 4.87
CA PHE A 58 -20.22 0.44 3.73
C PHE A 58 -21.58 0.11 3.07
N GLU A 59 -21.84 -1.16 2.88
CA GLU A 59 -23.11 -1.69 2.35
C GLU A 59 -24.27 -1.39 3.30
N ARG A 60 -24.11 -1.69 4.61
CA ARG A 60 -25.13 -1.44 5.64
C ARG A 60 -25.63 0.01 5.68
N TYR A 61 -24.76 0.95 5.37
CA TYR A 61 -25.11 2.36 5.33
C TYR A 61 -25.65 2.83 3.98
N GLY A 62 -25.72 1.95 2.97
CA GLY A 62 -26.20 2.27 1.64
C GLY A 62 -25.40 3.33 0.93
N LEU A 63 -24.09 3.43 1.23
CA LEU A 63 -23.25 4.53 0.74
C LEU A 63 -23.06 4.50 -0.77
N SER A 64 -23.04 3.31 -1.37
CA SER A 64 -22.80 3.15 -2.82
C SER A 64 -23.83 3.87 -3.72
N SER A 65 -25.03 4.10 -3.20
CA SER A 65 -26.11 4.75 -3.96
C SER A 65 -26.30 6.24 -3.64
N ASN A 66 -25.43 6.81 -2.79
CA ASN A 66 -25.56 8.21 -2.41
C ASN A 66 -25.03 9.14 -3.52
N PRO A 67 -25.86 10.04 -4.09
CA PRO A 67 -25.47 10.90 -5.21
C PRO A 67 -24.38 11.92 -4.85
N ASN A 68 -24.21 12.21 -3.56
CA ASN A 68 -23.19 13.14 -3.05
C ASN A 68 -21.85 12.46 -2.72
N LEU A 69 -21.72 11.15 -3.01
CA LEU A 69 -20.50 10.41 -2.76
C LEU A 69 -19.78 10.06 -4.07
N LYS A 70 -18.57 10.56 -4.22
CA LYS A 70 -17.59 10.07 -5.19
C LYS A 70 -16.68 9.05 -4.53
N ILE A 71 -16.53 7.87 -5.12
CA ILE A 71 -15.65 6.80 -4.62
C ILE A 71 -14.45 6.68 -5.55
N VAL A 72 -13.25 6.72 -4.98
CA VAL A 72 -11.99 6.50 -5.68
C VAL A 72 -11.35 5.25 -5.08
N PRO A 73 -11.47 4.09 -5.76
CA PRO A 73 -10.89 2.84 -5.25
C PRO A 73 -9.37 2.82 -5.46
N ILE A 74 -8.67 2.39 -4.43
CA ILE A 74 -7.21 2.20 -4.44
C ILE A 74 -6.85 0.86 -3.82
N GLU A 75 -5.59 0.45 -3.96
CA GLU A 75 -5.02 -0.69 -3.23
C GLU A 75 -3.70 -0.33 -2.54
N THR A 76 -2.75 0.22 -3.27
CA THR A 76 -1.39 0.48 -2.78
C THR A 76 -1.21 1.91 -2.27
N THR A 77 -0.08 2.18 -1.61
CA THR A 77 0.35 3.54 -1.25
C THR A 77 0.57 4.39 -2.51
N ASP A 78 1.12 3.80 -3.57
CA ASP A 78 1.34 4.50 -4.84
C ASP A 78 0.02 4.86 -5.53
N ASP A 79 -1.02 4.01 -5.44
CA ASP A 79 -2.37 4.33 -5.92
C ASP A 79 -2.97 5.49 -5.12
N MET A 80 -2.82 5.47 -3.80
CA MET A 80 -3.31 6.54 -2.94
C MET A 80 -2.61 7.87 -3.25
N TYR A 81 -1.30 7.84 -3.49
CA TYR A 81 -0.54 9.02 -3.90
C TYR A 81 -1.12 9.63 -5.19
N LYS A 82 -1.29 8.81 -6.22
CA LYS A 82 -1.87 9.24 -7.51
C LYS A 82 -3.28 9.80 -7.34
N ALA A 83 -4.13 9.11 -6.59
CA ALA A 83 -5.50 9.56 -6.33
C ALA A 83 -5.53 10.91 -5.59
N LEU A 84 -4.65 11.13 -4.62
CA LEU A 84 -4.54 12.40 -3.92
C LEU A 84 -4.04 13.53 -4.83
N GLU A 85 -3.07 13.24 -5.73
CA GLU A 85 -2.59 14.20 -6.72
C GLU A 85 -3.68 14.62 -7.72
N GLU A 86 -4.47 13.65 -8.20
CA GLU A 86 -5.59 13.91 -9.11
C GLU A 86 -6.73 14.73 -8.47
N GLU A 87 -6.92 14.57 -7.16
CA GLU A 87 -7.96 15.25 -6.39
C GLU A 87 -7.49 16.59 -5.79
N LYS A 88 -6.28 17.08 -6.09
CA LYS A 88 -5.77 18.35 -5.55
C LYS A 88 -6.66 19.55 -5.88
N GLY A 89 -6.87 20.40 -4.91
CA GLY A 89 -7.22 21.81 -5.09
C GLY A 89 -8.67 22.20 -4.96
N SER A 90 -9.60 21.32 -4.57
CA SER A 90 -11.05 21.64 -4.58
C SER A 90 -11.81 21.31 -3.31
N TYR A 91 -11.15 21.08 -2.19
CA TYR A 91 -11.80 20.63 -0.94
C TYR A 91 -11.77 21.68 0.16
N ASP A 92 -12.90 21.83 0.87
CA ASP A 92 -13.00 22.66 2.07
C ASP A 92 -12.33 21.99 3.28
N LEU A 93 -12.25 20.64 3.25
CA LEU A 93 -11.64 19.82 4.30
C LEU A 93 -11.08 18.53 3.73
N VAL A 94 -9.87 18.20 4.15
CA VAL A 94 -9.21 16.90 3.87
C VAL A 94 -9.01 16.15 5.18
N ILE A 95 -9.51 14.91 5.26
CA ILE A 95 -9.36 14.03 6.42
C ILE A 95 -8.61 12.78 5.98
N HIS A 96 -7.34 12.69 6.36
CA HIS A 96 -6.53 11.53 6.08
C HIS A 96 -6.62 10.52 7.24
N SER A 97 -7.49 9.49 7.09
CA SER A 97 -7.73 8.46 8.12
C SER A 97 -7.30 7.05 7.70
N SER A 98 -6.55 6.95 6.62
CA SER A 98 -5.97 5.68 6.17
C SER A 98 -4.77 5.27 7.00
N ALA A 99 -4.59 3.98 7.16
CA ALA A 99 -3.37 3.37 7.70
C ALA A 99 -2.43 3.02 6.53
N VAL A 100 -1.58 3.96 6.17
CA VAL A 100 -0.63 3.80 5.05
C VAL A 100 0.55 2.95 5.51
N GLY A 101 1.01 2.03 4.66
CA GLY A 101 2.23 1.26 4.91
C GLY A 101 3.47 2.14 4.80
N ASP A 102 4.38 2.08 5.77
CA ASP A 102 5.67 2.77 5.70
C ASP A 102 6.68 2.02 4.82
N TYR A 103 6.44 0.73 4.58
CA TYR A 103 7.29 -0.15 3.80
C TYR A 103 6.48 -0.91 2.75
N LYS A 104 7.12 -1.16 1.60
CA LYS A 104 6.61 -2.05 0.55
C LYS A 104 7.67 -3.08 0.15
N PRO A 105 7.27 -4.26 -0.35
CA PRO A 105 8.20 -5.22 -0.94
C PRO A 105 8.98 -4.59 -2.09
N GLU A 106 10.28 -4.88 -2.14
CA GLU A 106 11.14 -4.48 -3.25
C GLU A 106 11.47 -5.69 -4.12
N PHE A 107 11.87 -6.79 -3.47
CA PHE A 107 12.07 -8.11 -4.09
C PHE A 107 12.09 -9.21 -3.02
N SER A 108 11.96 -10.45 -3.49
CA SER A 108 12.06 -11.66 -2.67
C SER A 108 13.23 -12.53 -3.13
N PHE A 109 13.79 -13.32 -2.21
CA PHE A 109 14.86 -14.31 -2.47
C PHE A 109 14.80 -15.42 -1.42
N THR A 110 15.48 -16.55 -1.68
CA THR A 110 15.69 -17.58 -0.65
C THR A 110 17.02 -17.34 0.04
N MET A 111 17.10 -17.65 1.34
CA MET A 111 18.35 -17.51 2.09
C MET A 111 19.47 -18.37 1.50
N GLU A 112 19.13 -19.55 0.98
CA GLU A 112 20.08 -20.46 0.34
C GLU A 112 20.69 -19.84 -0.92
N ALA A 113 19.87 -19.31 -1.82
CA ALA A 113 20.35 -18.66 -3.04
C ALA A 113 21.21 -17.42 -2.74
N MET A 114 20.85 -16.65 -1.71
CA MET A 114 21.67 -15.53 -1.26
C MET A 114 23.02 -15.99 -0.70
N ALA A 115 23.04 -17.07 0.09
CA ALA A 115 24.28 -17.62 0.62
C ALA A 115 25.21 -18.12 -0.50
N GLU A 116 24.68 -18.79 -1.52
CA GLU A 116 25.43 -19.22 -2.70
C GLU A 116 26.03 -18.03 -3.47
N GLU A 117 25.24 -16.95 -3.66
CA GLU A 117 25.70 -15.74 -4.32
C GLU A 117 26.85 -15.06 -3.54
N LEU A 118 26.74 -15.00 -2.22
CA LEU A 118 27.80 -14.45 -1.37
C LEU A 118 29.07 -15.31 -1.38
N VAL A 119 28.96 -16.63 -1.36
CA VAL A 119 30.12 -17.54 -1.49
C VAL A 119 30.84 -17.33 -2.81
N LYS A 120 30.10 -17.19 -3.91
CA LYS A 120 30.66 -16.84 -5.22
C LYS A 120 31.41 -15.52 -5.20
N LEU A 121 30.80 -14.48 -4.66
CA LEU A 121 31.39 -13.14 -4.52
C LEU A 121 32.73 -13.20 -3.78
N ILE A 122 32.78 -13.92 -2.65
CA ILE A 122 33.99 -14.12 -1.84
C ILE A 122 35.06 -14.85 -2.63
N SER A 123 34.68 -15.89 -3.40
CA SER A 123 35.61 -16.66 -4.22
C SER A 123 36.26 -15.82 -5.33
N GLU A 124 35.61 -14.74 -5.77
CA GLU A 124 36.14 -13.78 -6.72
C GLU A 124 37.04 -12.70 -6.07
N GLY A 125 37.32 -12.83 -4.77
CA GLY A 125 38.14 -11.87 -4.00
C GLY A 125 37.41 -10.56 -3.63
N LYS A 126 36.09 -10.48 -3.79
CA LYS A 126 35.26 -9.31 -3.45
C LYS A 126 34.72 -9.48 -2.03
N VAL A 127 35.47 -8.98 -1.04
CA VAL A 127 35.18 -9.18 0.38
C VAL A 127 35.01 -7.86 1.16
N SER A 128 34.98 -6.73 0.45
CA SER A 128 34.74 -5.44 1.11
C SER A 128 33.30 -5.32 1.62
N TYR A 129 33.10 -4.44 2.59
CA TYR A 129 31.74 -4.14 3.08
C TYR A 129 30.82 -3.68 1.95
N GLU A 130 31.35 -2.83 1.05
CA GLU A 130 30.60 -2.30 -0.10
C GLU A 130 30.20 -3.41 -1.08
N ASP A 131 31.09 -4.36 -1.37
CA ASP A 131 30.78 -5.48 -2.27
C ASP A 131 29.64 -6.34 -1.70
N ILE A 132 29.73 -6.69 -0.40
CA ILE A 132 28.71 -7.46 0.28
C ILE A 132 27.38 -6.70 0.35
N LEU A 133 27.42 -5.42 0.74
CA LEU A 133 26.22 -4.60 0.84
C LEU A 133 25.54 -4.44 -0.53
N ASN A 134 26.28 -4.21 -1.60
CA ASN A 134 25.76 -4.10 -2.95
C ASN A 134 25.05 -5.39 -3.38
N THR A 135 25.66 -6.55 -3.09
CA THR A 135 25.04 -7.86 -3.39
C THR A 135 23.75 -8.05 -2.59
N LEU A 136 23.74 -7.75 -1.29
CA LEU A 136 22.55 -7.85 -0.45
C LEU A 136 21.44 -6.88 -0.85
N THR A 137 21.79 -5.71 -1.38
CA THR A 137 20.80 -4.69 -1.79
C THR A 137 20.29 -4.88 -3.20
N ASN A 138 21.06 -5.51 -4.08
CA ASN A 138 20.68 -5.78 -5.46
C ASN A 138 21.19 -7.14 -5.95
N PRO A 139 20.71 -8.26 -5.38
CA PRO A 139 21.17 -9.61 -5.74
C PRO A 139 20.69 -10.03 -7.13
N ASN A 140 21.39 -11.02 -7.70
CA ASN A 140 20.95 -11.72 -8.91
C ASN A 140 19.94 -12.85 -8.61
N CYS A 141 19.93 -13.34 -7.38
CA CYS A 141 19.11 -14.48 -6.92
C CYS A 141 17.66 -14.09 -6.58
N LYS A 142 17.13 -13.00 -7.14
CA LYS A 142 15.74 -12.60 -6.92
C LYS A 142 14.78 -13.67 -7.42
N VAL A 143 13.77 -13.98 -6.60
CA VAL A 143 12.64 -14.81 -7.02
C VAL A 143 11.75 -13.96 -7.92
N ASN A 144 11.23 -14.57 -8.99
CA ASN A 144 10.24 -13.89 -9.84
C ASN A 144 8.92 -13.76 -9.07
N ASP A 145 8.48 -12.54 -8.85
CA ASP A 145 7.26 -12.16 -8.13
C ASP A 145 6.15 -11.65 -9.06
N ASP A 146 6.36 -11.66 -10.39
CA ASP A 146 5.35 -11.33 -11.40
C ASP A 146 4.14 -12.28 -11.36
N THR A 147 4.29 -13.43 -10.72
CA THR A 147 3.25 -14.45 -10.51
C THR A 147 3.29 -14.92 -9.06
N LYS A 148 2.41 -15.87 -8.70
CA LYS A 148 2.44 -16.49 -7.38
C LYS A 148 3.79 -17.15 -7.12
N ILE A 149 4.47 -16.74 -6.04
CA ILE A 149 5.70 -17.41 -5.57
C ILE A 149 5.35 -18.85 -5.17
N SER A 150 6.25 -19.78 -5.48
CA SER A 150 6.08 -21.21 -5.14
C SER A 150 5.93 -21.41 -3.64
N SER A 151 4.94 -22.22 -3.23
CA SER A 151 4.74 -22.60 -1.83
C SER A 151 5.82 -23.56 -1.29
N TYR A 152 6.74 -24.00 -2.15
CA TYR A 152 7.85 -24.90 -1.82
C TYR A 152 9.18 -24.18 -1.65
N GLU A 153 9.20 -22.84 -1.78
CA GLU A 153 10.43 -22.07 -1.55
C GLU A 153 10.73 -22.01 -0.05
N PRO A 154 11.78 -22.75 0.42
CA PRO A 154 12.17 -22.68 1.82
C PRO A 154 12.83 -21.33 2.12
N ASN A 155 12.74 -20.90 3.37
CA ASN A 155 13.44 -19.69 3.87
C ASN A 155 13.23 -18.45 2.98
N LEU A 156 12.02 -18.29 2.42
CA LEU A 156 11.67 -17.13 1.61
C LEU A 156 11.84 -15.85 2.42
N THR A 157 12.60 -14.94 1.89
CA THR A 157 12.89 -13.64 2.49
C THR A 157 12.38 -12.53 1.58
N VAL A 158 11.76 -11.50 2.16
CA VAL A 158 11.27 -10.33 1.44
C VAL A 158 12.07 -9.11 1.89
N LYS A 159 12.77 -8.47 0.97
CA LYS A 159 13.38 -7.17 1.22
C LYS A 159 12.33 -6.09 1.12
N LEU A 160 12.28 -5.23 2.13
CA LEU A 160 11.38 -4.09 2.15
C LEU A 160 12.12 -2.79 1.82
N THR A 161 11.43 -1.89 1.13
CA THR A 161 11.85 -0.51 0.90
C THR A 161 10.79 0.46 1.42
N LEU A 162 11.17 1.72 1.61
CA LEU A 162 10.25 2.75 2.10
C LEU A 162 9.20 3.10 1.03
N THR A 163 7.98 3.34 1.48
CA THR A 163 6.93 3.93 0.65
C THR A 163 7.07 5.44 0.56
N THR A 164 6.36 6.06 -0.37
CA THR A 164 6.27 7.53 -0.47
C THR A 164 5.48 8.10 0.72
N LYS A 165 6.04 9.11 1.40
CA LYS A 165 5.34 9.79 2.51
C LYS A 165 4.25 10.70 1.97
N LEU A 166 2.98 10.32 2.16
CA LEU A 166 1.82 11.05 1.65
C LEU A 166 1.56 12.39 2.36
N ILE A 167 1.80 12.46 3.68
CA ILE A 167 1.52 13.65 4.50
C ILE A 167 2.27 14.90 4.00
N SER A 168 3.46 14.74 3.47
CA SER A 168 4.27 15.85 2.92
C SER A 168 3.59 16.54 1.73
N ASN A 169 2.68 15.84 1.04
CA ASN A 169 2.04 16.27 -0.19
C ASN A 169 0.57 16.71 0.01
N LEU A 170 0.05 16.62 1.23
CA LEU A 170 -1.31 17.07 1.58
C LEU A 170 -1.38 18.53 2.03
N ARG A 171 -0.26 19.27 1.98
CA ARG A 171 -0.16 20.68 2.32
C ARG A 171 -0.17 21.58 1.10
#